data_e4e6eb5f0b16fb173df922b410381200
#
_entry.id   e4e6eb5f0b16fb173df922b410381200
#
_cell.length_a   1.000
_cell.length_b   1.000
_cell.length_c   1.000
_cell.angle_alpha   90.00
_cell.angle_beta   90.00
_cell.angle_gamma   90.00
#
_symmetry.space_group_name_H-M   'P 1'
#
loop_
_entity.id
_entity.type
_entity.pdbx_description
1 polymer ?
#
loop_
_entity_poly.entity_id
_entity_poly.type
_entity_poly.pdbx_seq_one_letter_code
_entity_poly.pdbx_strand_id
1 'polypeptide(L)'
;SVTVRSPDTGCEQYADWWELVTPEGDLVYRRILNHSHVDEQPFTRASEGAVAIDGATELVVRAHLHVDGQDDEEGYAGQMLQGTLGGGFGEASVGEDFALSLASEAPLPEECWF
;
A
#
# COMPACT_ATOMS: atom_id res chain seq x y z
N SER A 1 -7.23 5.09 8.18
CA SER A 1 -6.80 5.91 7.03
C SER A 1 -5.28 5.85 6.86
N VAL A 2 -4.85 5.88 5.63
CA VAL A 2 -3.43 5.89 5.27
C VAL A 2 -3.15 7.10 4.39
N THR A 3 -2.08 7.82 4.72
CA THR A 3 -1.61 8.95 3.93
C THR A 3 -0.44 8.49 3.06
N VAL A 4 -0.54 8.74 1.77
CA VAL A 4 0.45 8.33 0.77
C VAL A 4 1.03 9.56 0.09
N ARG A 5 2.35 9.58 -0.06
CA ARG A 5 3.06 10.53 -0.92
C ARG A 5 3.73 9.72 -2.02
N SER A 6 3.40 10.01 -3.27
CA SER A 6 3.90 9.26 -4.41
C SER A 6 4.14 10.19 -5.61
N PRO A 7 5.09 9.84 -6.50
CA PRO A 7 5.41 10.66 -7.67
C PRO A 7 4.45 10.38 -8.83
N ASP A 8 3.15 10.55 -8.61
CA ASP A 8 2.13 10.27 -9.62
C ASP A 8 2.24 11.24 -10.79
N THR A 9 2.26 10.71 -12.01
CA THR A 9 2.33 11.50 -13.24
C THR A 9 1.17 11.22 -14.19
N GLY A 10 0.32 10.26 -13.85
CA GLY A 10 -0.78 9.79 -14.67
C GLY A 10 -0.95 8.30 -14.45
N CYS A 11 -1.67 7.62 -15.33
CA CYS A 11 -1.87 6.18 -15.22
C CYS A 11 -0.61 5.37 -15.53
N GLU A 12 0.41 5.97 -16.16
CA GLU A 12 1.69 5.32 -16.41
C GLU A 12 2.57 5.23 -15.17
N GLN A 13 2.31 6.06 -14.16
CA GLN A 13 3.03 6.06 -12.90
C GLN A 13 2.14 6.62 -11.79
N TYR A 14 1.71 5.76 -10.88
CA TYR A 14 0.85 6.18 -9.77
C TYR A 14 0.83 5.13 -8.66
N ALA A 15 0.51 5.57 -7.43
CA ALA A 15 0.24 4.65 -6.34
C ALA A 15 -1.10 3.95 -6.61
N ASP A 16 -1.07 2.66 -6.86
CA ASP A 16 -2.25 1.89 -7.25
C ASP A 16 -2.91 1.13 -6.10
N TRP A 17 -2.23 1.00 -4.97
CA TRP A 17 -2.86 0.53 -3.72
C TRP A 17 -1.99 0.85 -2.51
N TRP A 18 -2.61 0.78 -1.34
CA TRP A 18 -1.89 0.60 -0.08
C TRP A 18 -2.45 -0.65 0.61
N GLU A 19 -1.68 -1.23 1.51
CA GLU A 19 -2.06 -2.50 2.11
C GLU A 19 -1.54 -2.66 3.53
N LEU A 20 -2.21 -3.58 4.24
CA LEU A 20 -1.84 -4.03 5.57
C LEU A 20 -1.42 -5.48 5.48
N VAL A 21 -0.23 -5.79 5.97
CA VAL A 21 0.38 -7.12 5.86
C VAL A 21 0.89 -7.53 7.24
N THR A 22 0.72 -8.80 7.62
CA THR A 22 1.34 -9.28 8.85
C THR A 22 2.86 -9.35 8.69
N PRO A 23 3.65 -9.28 9.77
CA PRO A 23 5.11 -9.44 9.66
C PRO A 23 5.54 -10.78 9.05
N GLU A 24 4.65 -11.78 9.06
CA GLU A 24 4.88 -13.09 8.45
C GLU A 24 4.57 -13.10 6.94
N GLY A 25 4.05 -12.00 6.40
CA GLY A 25 3.81 -11.87 4.97
C GLY A 25 2.40 -12.19 4.52
N ASP A 26 1.42 -12.21 5.42
CA ASP A 26 0.02 -12.47 5.07
C ASP A 26 -0.72 -11.16 4.80
N LEU A 27 -1.40 -11.08 3.66
CA LEU A 27 -2.18 -9.91 3.29
C LEU A 27 -3.46 -9.85 4.13
N VAL A 28 -3.60 -8.77 4.91
CA VAL A 28 -4.77 -8.54 5.76
C VAL A 28 -5.82 -7.73 5.02
N TYR A 29 -5.41 -6.66 4.36
CA TYR A 29 -6.30 -5.77 3.63
C TYR A 29 -5.53 -4.99 2.58
N ARG A 30 -6.18 -4.75 1.43
CA ARG A 30 -5.62 -3.89 0.37
C ARG A 30 -6.68 -2.91 -0.09
N ARG A 31 -6.33 -1.63 -0.06
CA ARG A 31 -7.17 -0.55 -0.59
C ARG A 31 -6.72 -0.24 -2.01
N ILE A 32 -7.50 -0.62 -2.98
CA ILE A 32 -7.20 -0.33 -4.39
C ILE A 32 -7.46 1.16 -4.64
N LEU A 33 -6.52 1.80 -5.32
CA LEU A 33 -6.59 3.21 -5.70
C LEU A 33 -6.73 3.26 -7.22
N ASN A 34 -7.92 3.57 -7.72
CA ASN A 34 -8.21 3.53 -9.14
C ASN A 34 -7.90 4.87 -9.84
N HIS A 35 -7.16 5.75 -9.19
CA HIS A 35 -6.97 7.12 -9.64
C HIS A 35 -5.55 7.59 -9.38
N SER A 36 -4.94 8.23 -10.39
CA SER A 36 -3.66 8.90 -10.21
C SER A 36 -3.88 10.25 -9.52
N HIS A 37 -3.08 10.56 -8.50
CA HIS A 37 -3.20 11.78 -7.69
C HIS A 37 -2.12 12.78 -8.07
N VAL A 38 -2.13 13.22 -9.33
CA VAL A 38 -1.11 14.14 -9.86
C VAL A 38 -1.11 15.48 -9.12
N ASP A 39 -2.30 16.01 -8.83
CA ASP A 39 -2.48 17.34 -8.26
C ASP A 39 -2.72 17.35 -6.76
N GLU A 40 -2.80 16.20 -6.13
CA GLU A 40 -3.03 16.09 -4.69
C GLU A 40 -1.98 15.19 -4.05
N GLN A 41 -0.96 15.79 -3.46
CA GLN A 41 0.09 15.07 -2.75
C GLN A 41 0.48 15.79 -1.48
N PRO A 42 0.54 15.11 -0.33
CA PRO A 42 0.11 13.73 -0.11
C PRO A 42 -1.42 13.61 -0.13
N PHE A 43 -1.92 12.41 -0.32
CA PHE A 43 -3.35 12.15 -0.26
C PHE A 43 -3.65 11.10 0.81
N THR A 44 -4.88 11.14 1.35
CA THR A 44 -5.31 10.24 2.43
C THR A 44 -6.54 9.47 1.99
N ARG A 45 -6.50 8.14 2.15
CA ARG A 45 -7.65 7.28 1.87
C ARG A 45 -7.87 6.30 3.00
N ALA A 46 -9.14 6.08 3.32
CA ALA A 46 -9.56 5.09 4.31
C ALA A 46 -9.83 3.75 3.63
N SER A 47 -9.99 2.70 4.44
CA SER A 47 -10.49 1.43 3.94
C SER A 47 -11.91 1.58 3.37
N GLU A 48 -12.24 0.75 2.40
CA GLU A 48 -13.60 0.67 1.87
C GLU A 48 -14.41 -0.24 2.79
N GLY A 49 -15.15 0.35 3.71
CA GLY A 49 -15.89 -0.38 4.72
C GLY A 49 -15.06 -0.68 5.97
N ALA A 50 -15.67 -1.40 6.90
CA ALA A 50 -15.03 -1.75 8.16
C ALA A 50 -14.07 -2.93 7.96
N VAL A 51 -12.87 -2.80 8.49
CA VAL A 51 -11.88 -3.88 8.53
C VAL A 51 -11.75 -4.33 9.98
N ALA A 52 -12.11 -5.58 10.26
CA ALA A 52 -12.07 -6.13 11.61
C ALA A 52 -10.65 -6.59 11.94
N ILE A 53 -9.89 -5.74 12.62
CA ILE A 53 -8.52 -6.05 13.02
C ILE A 53 -8.39 -5.78 14.51
N ASP A 54 -7.85 -6.74 15.26
CA ASP A 54 -7.52 -6.58 16.67
C ASP A 54 -6.46 -5.47 16.80
N GLY A 55 -6.69 -4.53 17.73
CA GLY A 55 -5.77 -3.43 17.96
C GLY A 55 -4.37 -3.81 18.42
N ALA A 56 -4.17 -5.07 18.84
CA ALA A 56 -2.87 -5.61 19.25
C ALA A 56 -2.15 -6.37 18.12
N THR A 57 -2.80 -6.56 16.97
CA THR A 57 -2.20 -7.25 15.83
C THR A 57 -1.12 -6.40 15.20
N GLU A 58 0.09 -6.93 15.09
CA GLU A 58 1.19 -6.25 14.43
C GLU A 58 0.99 -6.26 12.92
N LEU A 59 1.17 -5.10 12.29
CA LEU A 59 0.94 -4.90 10.87
C LEU A 59 2.07 -4.11 10.25
N VAL A 60 2.35 -4.42 8.98
CA VAL A 60 3.18 -3.60 8.10
C VAL A 60 2.23 -2.84 7.16
N VAL A 61 2.41 -1.54 7.08
CA VAL A 61 1.64 -0.67 6.17
C VAL A 61 2.57 -0.20 5.07
N ARG A 62 2.16 -0.43 3.83
CA ARG A 62 2.96 -0.01 2.67
C ARG A 62 2.06 0.37 1.51
N ALA A 63 2.59 1.21 0.61
CA ALA A 63 1.94 1.54 -0.64
C ALA A 63 2.68 0.85 -1.79
N HIS A 64 1.99 0.66 -2.90
CA HIS A 64 2.54 0.11 -4.13
C HIS A 64 2.50 1.18 -5.21
N LEU A 65 3.59 1.33 -5.95
CA LEU A 65 3.69 2.24 -7.07
C LEU A 65 3.70 1.45 -8.38
N HIS A 66 2.71 1.70 -9.23
CA HIS A 66 2.70 1.18 -10.59
C HIS A 66 3.53 2.09 -11.50
N VAL A 67 4.42 1.49 -12.27
CA VAL A 67 5.18 2.17 -13.32
C VAL A 67 5.12 1.30 -14.57
N ASP A 68 4.67 1.88 -15.68
CA ASP A 68 4.59 1.15 -16.94
C ASP A 68 5.95 0.56 -17.32
N GLY A 69 5.95 -0.73 -17.66
CA GLY A 69 7.16 -1.45 -18.01
C GLY A 69 7.98 -1.98 -16.86
N GLN A 70 7.60 -1.65 -15.61
CA GLN A 70 8.26 -2.15 -14.42
C GLN A 70 7.54 -3.39 -13.88
N ASP A 71 8.28 -4.34 -13.31
CA ASP A 71 7.71 -5.47 -12.59
C ASP A 71 6.92 -4.98 -11.38
N ASP A 72 5.75 -5.59 -11.13
CA ASP A 72 4.89 -5.20 -10.01
C ASP A 72 5.59 -5.36 -8.66
N GLU A 73 6.45 -6.35 -8.50
CA GLU A 73 7.20 -6.54 -7.25
C GLU A 73 8.13 -5.37 -6.93
N GLU A 74 8.60 -4.65 -7.92
CA GLU A 74 9.47 -3.48 -7.74
C GLU A 74 8.70 -2.25 -7.24
N GLY A 75 7.38 -2.27 -7.29
CA GLY A 75 6.52 -1.19 -6.81
C GLY A 75 6.53 -0.97 -5.31
N TYR A 76 7.14 -1.85 -4.55
CA TYR A 76 7.23 -1.76 -3.09
C TYR A 76 8.50 -1.06 -2.58
N ALA A 77 9.21 -0.33 -3.42
CA ALA A 77 10.48 0.29 -3.05
C ALA A 77 10.36 1.48 -2.08
N GLY A 78 9.13 1.90 -1.74
CA GLY A 78 8.89 3.02 -0.85
C GLY A 78 9.07 2.70 0.63
N GLN A 79 8.82 3.71 1.47
CA GLN A 79 8.87 3.56 2.90
C GLN A 79 7.73 2.69 3.42
N MET A 80 8.04 1.82 4.38
CA MET A 80 7.05 1.01 5.09
C MET A 80 6.96 1.42 6.55
N LEU A 81 5.76 1.31 7.11
CA LEU A 81 5.52 1.52 8.53
C LEU A 81 5.15 0.20 9.19
N GLN A 82 5.43 0.07 10.47
CA GLN A 82 5.11 -1.13 11.24
C GLN A 82 4.63 -0.76 12.64
N GLY A 83 3.63 -1.47 13.12
CA GLY A 83 3.08 -1.23 14.44
C GLY A 83 1.72 -1.88 14.62
N THR A 84 0.93 -1.34 15.52
CA THR A 84 -0.42 -1.81 15.82
C THR A 84 -1.40 -0.65 15.82
N LEU A 85 -2.67 -0.92 15.56
CA LEU A 85 -3.69 0.12 15.59
C LEU A 85 -3.83 0.76 16.97
N GLY A 86 -3.67 -0.04 18.04
CA GLY A 86 -3.75 0.45 19.41
C GLY A 86 -2.47 1.12 19.91
N GLY A 87 -1.32 0.75 19.37
CA GLY A 87 -0.01 1.22 19.84
C GLY A 87 0.66 2.23 18.93
N GLY A 88 0.12 2.47 17.72
CA GLY A 88 0.71 3.37 16.74
C GLY A 88 1.76 2.72 15.86
N PHE A 89 2.20 3.47 14.85
CA PHE A 89 3.11 2.99 13.82
C PHE A 89 4.39 3.80 13.80
N GLY A 90 5.50 3.11 13.51
CA GLY A 90 6.79 3.72 13.30
C GLY A 90 7.49 3.09 12.10
N GLU A 91 8.78 3.33 11.97
CA GLU A 91 9.56 2.77 10.88
C GLU A 91 9.56 1.25 10.93
N ALA A 92 9.36 0.60 9.78
CA ALA A 92 9.30 -0.85 9.70
C ALA A 92 10.69 -1.49 9.89
N SER A 93 10.71 -2.66 10.53
CA SER A 93 11.92 -3.46 10.71
C SER A 93 12.10 -4.51 9.61
N VAL A 94 11.09 -4.72 8.75
CA VAL A 94 11.17 -5.67 7.63
C VAL A 94 12.07 -5.11 6.53
N GLY A 95 12.70 -6.01 5.75
CA GLY A 95 13.60 -5.62 4.68
C GLY A 95 12.89 -5.24 3.38
N GLU A 96 13.65 -4.76 2.41
CA GLU A 96 13.13 -4.32 1.11
C GLU A 96 12.52 -5.45 0.28
N ASP A 97 12.91 -6.69 0.55
CA ASP A 97 12.41 -7.88 -0.12
C ASP A 97 11.20 -8.51 0.59
N PHE A 98 10.63 -7.81 1.56
CA PHE A 98 9.52 -8.31 2.36
C PHE A 98 8.27 -8.54 1.51
N ALA A 99 7.76 -9.80 1.51
CA ALA A 99 6.47 -10.18 0.94
C ALA A 99 6.20 -9.60 -0.45
N LEU A 100 7.20 -9.59 -1.34
CA LEU A 100 7.07 -9.04 -2.69
C LEU A 100 6.07 -9.81 -3.55
N SER A 101 5.90 -11.11 -3.31
CA SER A 101 4.96 -11.94 -4.07
C SER A 101 3.49 -11.51 -3.91
N LEU A 102 3.17 -10.72 -2.88
CA LEU A 102 1.83 -10.18 -2.71
C LEU A 102 1.43 -9.24 -3.86
N ALA A 103 2.40 -8.74 -4.64
CA ALA A 103 2.11 -7.90 -5.81
C ALA A 103 1.24 -8.61 -6.85
N SER A 104 1.22 -9.93 -6.87
CA SER A 104 0.39 -10.72 -7.78
C SER A 104 -0.87 -11.31 -7.14
N GLU A 105 -1.12 -11.04 -5.86
CA GLU A 105 -2.33 -11.52 -5.17
C GLU A 105 -3.49 -10.54 -5.30
N ALA A 106 -4.70 -11.09 -5.45
CA ALA A 106 -5.92 -10.29 -5.47
C ALA A 106 -6.22 -9.69 -4.08
N PRO A 107 -6.93 -8.55 -4.00
CA PRO A 107 -7.45 -7.80 -5.13
C PRO A 107 -6.37 -7.01 -5.87
N LEU A 108 -6.55 -6.86 -7.17
CA LEU A 108 -5.64 -6.11 -8.04
C LEU A 108 -6.41 -4.99 -8.74
N PRO A 109 -5.74 -3.88 -9.11
CA PRO A 109 -6.39 -2.80 -9.85
C PRO A 109 -6.90 -3.29 -11.21
N GLU A 110 -8.10 -2.87 -11.59
CA GLU A 110 -8.70 -3.21 -12.89
C GLU A 110 -8.74 -2.02 -13.83
N GLU A 111 -8.64 -0.80 -13.28
CA GLU A 111 -8.71 0.43 -14.09
C GLU A 111 -7.95 1.55 -13.40
N CYS A 112 -7.57 2.54 -14.18
CA CYS A 112 -6.96 3.76 -13.67
C CYS A 112 -7.66 4.96 -14.29
N TRP A 113 -8.05 5.90 -13.44
CA TRP A 113 -8.62 7.17 -13.86
C TRP A 113 -7.62 8.30 -13.56
N PHE A 114 -7.63 9.26 -14.46
CA PHE A 114 -6.68 10.36 -14.38
C PHE A 114 -7.41 11.71 -14.41
#